data_b3634a77dca5127ceba4f5c2d09a328c
#
_entry.id   b3634a77dca5127ceba4f5c2d09a328c
#
_cell.length_a   1.000
_cell.length_b   1.000
_cell.length_c   1.000
_cell.angle_alpha   90.00
_cell.angle_beta   90.00
_cell.angle_gamma   90.00
#
_symmetry.space_group_name_H-M   'P 1'
#
loop_
_entity.id
_entity.type
_entity.pdbx_description
1 polymer ?
#
loop_
_entity_poly.entity_id
_entity_poly.type
_entity_poly.pdbx_seq_one_letter_code
_entity_poly.pdbx_strand_id
1 'polypeptide(L)'
;MECPQHIKKTKTAEELAAMIREDLSNVSGYPKRGVTVTVYGIPWRSMLTFGVAAGPVRNKDELQRFCEIITERLQRLYDVA
;
A
#
# COMPACT_ATOMS: atom_id res chain seq x y z
N MET A 1 -23.52 7.31 24.85
CA MET A 1 -22.62 6.99 24.55
C MET A 1 -22.23 7.10 23.34
N GLU A 2 -21.54 7.61 22.92
CA GLU A 2 -21.25 7.73 21.79
C GLU A 2 -20.36 6.82 21.33
N CYS A 3 -20.48 6.39 20.24
CA CYS A 3 -19.62 5.49 19.72
C CYS A 3 -18.37 6.07 19.35
N PRO A 4 -17.27 5.46 19.59
CA PRO A 4 -16.00 5.97 19.17
C PRO A 4 -15.74 5.59 17.76
N GLN A 5 -16.55 6.05 16.86
CA GLN A 5 -16.40 5.61 15.52
C GLN A 5 -15.19 6.15 14.86
N HIS A 6 -14.46 7.04 15.47
CA HIS A 6 -13.24 7.57 14.88
C HIS A 6 -11.99 6.85 15.33
N ILE A 7 -12.13 5.82 16.12
CA ILE A 7 -10.98 5.04 16.54
C ILE A 7 -10.58 4.13 15.40
N LYS A 8 -9.40 4.37 14.88
CA LYS A 8 -8.85 3.53 13.83
C LYS A 8 -8.20 2.30 14.43
N LYS A 9 -8.26 1.21 13.73
CA LYS A 9 -7.52 0.03 14.11
C LYS A 9 -6.05 0.25 13.80
N THR A 10 -5.19 -0.41 14.56
CA THR A 10 -3.76 -0.30 14.40
C THR A 10 -3.22 -1.55 13.72
N LYS A 11 -2.32 -1.33 12.75
CA LYS A 11 -1.64 -2.43 12.09
C LYS A 11 -0.17 -2.09 11.98
N THR A 12 0.67 -3.12 11.88
CA THR A 12 2.10 -2.88 11.70
C THR A 12 2.38 -2.41 10.28
N ALA A 13 3.55 -1.79 10.10
CA ALA A 13 3.97 -1.36 8.76
C ALA A 13 4.01 -2.54 7.80
N GLU A 14 4.45 -3.71 8.28
CA GLU A 14 4.49 -4.90 7.44
C GLU A 14 3.11 -5.37 7.03
N GLU A 15 2.16 -5.32 7.95
CA GLU A 15 0.78 -5.70 7.62
C GLU A 15 0.17 -4.76 6.61
N LEU A 16 0.39 -3.45 6.77
CA LEU A 16 -0.12 -2.47 5.82
C LEU A 16 0.51 -2.65 4.45
N ALA A 17 1.81 -2.90 4.41
CA ALA A 17 2.51 -3.14 3.15
C ALA A 17 1.96 -4.39 2.45
N ALA A 18 1.68 -5.44 3.21
CA ALA A 18 1.12 -6.67 2.65
C ALA A 18 -0.27 -6.43 2.08
N MET A 19 -1.09 -5.64 2.76
CA MET A 19 -2.43 -5.31 2.28
C MET A 19 -2.37 -4.53 0.97
N ILE A 20 -1.45 -3.58 0.88
CA ILE A 20 -1.26 -2.79 -0.34
C ILE A 20 -0.83 -3.70 -1.49
N ARG A 21 0.13 -4.58 -1.23
CA ARG A 21 0.62 -5.51 -2.27
C ARG A 21 -0.50 -6.42 -2.76
N GLU A 22 -1.31 -6.91 -1.84
CA GLU A 22 -2.41 -7.80 -2.22
C GLU A 22 -3.40 -7.09 -3.13
N ASP A 23 -3.76 -5.87 -2.78
CA ASP A 23 -4.68 -5.10 -3.61
C ASP A 23 -4.06 -4.78 -4.97
N LEU A 24 -2.78 -4.42 -4.99
CA LEU A 24 -2.09 -4.12 -6.25
C LEU A 24 -1.97 -5.35 -7.15
N SER A 25 -1.86 -6.53 -6.56
CA SER A 25 -1.71 -7.76 -7.35
C SER A 25 -2.94 -8.05 -8.21
N ASN A 26 -4.06 -7.40 -7.91
CA ASN A 26 -5.28 -7.53 -8.71
C ASN A 26 -5.29 -6.59 -9.90
N VAL A 27 -4.32 -5.68 -9.99
CA VAL A 27 -4.22 -4.75 -11.09
C VAL A 27 -3.54 -5.43 -12.26
N SER A 28 -4.12 -5.28 -13.46
CA SER A 28 -3.54 -5.85 -14.65
C SER A 28 -2.15 -5.30 -14.89
N GLY A 29 -1.21 -6.17 -15.20
CA GLY A 29 0.17 -5.76 -15.44
C GLY A 29 1.05 -5.69 -14.21
N TYR A 30 0.52 -6.03 -13.04
CA TYR A 30 1.33 -6.05 -11.82
C TYR A 30 2.41 -7.14 -11.93
N PRO A 31 3.70 -6.79 -11.75
CA PRO A 31 4.77 -7.78 -11.86
C PRO A 31 4.69 -8.81 -10.75
N LYS A 32 5.06 -10.04 -11.06
CA LYS A 32 5.04 -11.11 -10.07
C LYS A 32 6.22 -11.05 -9.11
N ARG A 33 7.29 -10.37 -9.49
CA ARG A 33 8.52 -10.30 -8.71
C ARG A 33 9.10 -8.90 -8.77
N GLY A 34 9.97 -8.62 -7.82
CA GLY A 34 10.74 -7.40 -7.85
C GLY A 34 9.99 -6.15 -7.45
N VAL A 35 8.81 -6.30 -6.88
CA VAL A 35 8.03 -5.16 -6.42
C VAL A 35 8.10 -5.10 -4.90
N THR A 36 8.42 -3.93 -4.38
CA THR A 36 8.50 -3.72 -2.93
C THR A 36 7.56 -2.59 -2.54
N VAL A 37 6.77 -2.83 -1.52
CA VAL A 37 5.95 -1.79 -0.91
C VAL A 37 6.50 -1.56 0.49
N THR A 38 6.85 -0.32 0.79
CA THR A 38 7.38 0.08 2.09
C THR A 38 6.41 1.05 2.74
N VAL A 39 6.09 0.82 4.01
CA VAL A 39 5.26 1.73 4.80
C VAL A 39 6.16 2.40 5.82
N TYR A 40 6.07 3.72 5.91
CA TYR A 40 6.95 4.49 6.78
C TYR A 40 6.25 5.75 7.28
N GLY A 41 6.79 6.31 8.32
CA GLY A 41 6.37 7.63 8.80
C GLY A 41 5.14 7.62 9.71
N ILE A 42 4.89 8.77 10.32
CA ILE A 42 3.72 9.03 11.16
C ILE A 42 3.24 10.44 10.83
N PRO A 43 2.07 10.62 10.24
CA PRO A 43 1.18 9.55 9.74
C PRO A 43 1.85 8.75 8.63
N TRP A 44 1.47 7.51 8.55
CA TRP A 44 2.18 6.59 7.67
C TRP A 44 1.90 6.86 6.20
N ARG A 45 2.90 6.52 5.40
CA ARG A 45 2.82 6.62 3.94
C ARG A 45 3.40 5.36 3.34
N SER A 46 3.18 5.18 2.06
CA SER A 46 3.72 4.03 1.36
C SER A 46 4.60 4.48 0.21
N MET A 47 5.53 3.60 -0.14
CA MET A 47 6.39 3.80 -1.30
C MET A 47 6.42 2.49 -2.09
N LEU A 48 6.18 2.60 -3.38
CA LEU A 48 6.22 1.47 -4.29
C LEU A 48 7.49 1.55 -5.11
N THR A 49 8.30 0.50 -5.05
CA THR A 49 9.54 0.44 -5.82
C THR A 49 9.58 -0.81 -6.68
N PHE A 50 10.21 -0.68 -7.84
CA PHE A 50 10.39 -1.79 -8.76
C PHE A 50 11.87 -2.11 -8.84
N GLY A 51 12.23 -3.34 -8.50
CA GLY A 51 13.60 -3.80 -8.60
C GLY A 51 13.90 -4.42 -9.96
N VAL A 52 15.12 -4.88 -10.12
CA VAL A 52 15.57 -5.49 -11.36
C VAL A 52 14.75 -6.72 -11.71
N ALA A 53 14.34 -7.49 -10.68
CA ALA A 53 13.59 -8.71 -10.91
C ALA A 53 12.18 -8.47 -11.46
N ALA A 54 11.68 -7.24 -11.38
CA ALA A 54 10.39 -6.91 -11.96
C ALA A 54 10.42 -6.87 -13.48
N GLY A 55 11.59 -6.68 -14.06
CA GLY A 55 11.74 -6.54 -15.50
C GLY A 55 11.12 -5.23 -16.01
N PRO A 56 10.86 -5.15 -17.30
CA PRO A 56 10.22 -3.96 -17.85
C PRO A 56 8.76 -3.90 -17.42
N VAL A 57 8.39 -2.79 -16.81
CA VAL A 57 7.02 -2.56 -16.34
C VAL A 57 6.45 -1.41 -17.15
N ARG A 58 5.43 -1.68 -17.94
CA ARG A 58 4.88 -0.67 -18.86
C ARG A 58 3.94 0.29 -18.16
N ASN A 59 3.29 -0.15 -17.13
CA ASN A 59 2.26 0.65 -16.46
C ASN A 59 2.70 1.11 -15.07
N LYS A 60 3.95 1.55 -14.95
CA LYS A 60 4.48 2.02 -13.66
C LYS A 60 3.65 3.16 -13.09
N ASP A 61 3.29 4.13 -13.93
CA ASP A 61 2.53 5.29 -13.47
C ASP A 61 1.16 4.88 -12.97
N GLU A 62 0.52 3.94 -13.65
CA GLU A 62 -0.78 3.44 -13.25
C GLU A 62 -0.68 2.70 -11.91
N LEU A 63 0.33 1.87 -11.75
CA LEU A 63 0.54 1.14 -10.51
C LEU A 63 0.84 2.09 -9.35
N GLN A 64 1.63 3.15 -9.60
CA GLN A 64 1.90 4.16 -8.58
C GLN A 64 0.61 4.86 -8.16
N ARG A 65 -0.24 5.18 -9.12
CA ARG A 65 -1.51 5.83 -8.83
C ARG A 65 -2.43 4.92 -8.01
N PHE A 66 -2.52 3.65 -8.39
CA PHE A 66 -3.32 2.70 -7.61
C PHE A 66 -2.77 2.53 -6.20
N CYS A 67 -1.44 2.50 -6.07
CA CYS A 67 -0.81 2.43 -4.76
C CYS A 67 -1.23 3.62 -3.89
N GLU A 68 -1.24 4.81 -4.45
CA GLU A 68 -1.65 6.01 -3.72
C GLU A 68 -3.11 5.94 -3.29
N ILE A 69 -3.97 5.49 -4.19
CA ILE A 69 -5.40 5.37 -3.88
C ILE A 69 -5.64 4.36 -2.77
N ILE A 70 -4.98 3.21 -2.86
CA ILE A 70 -5.10 2.17 -1.84
C ILE A 70 -4.59 2.70 -0.51
N THR A 71 -3.45 3.38 -0.53
CA THR A 71 -2.84 3.95 0.67
C THR A 71 -3.77 4.94 1.34
N GLU A 72 -4.37 5.85 0.57
CA GLU A 72 -5.30 6.83 1.12
C GLU A 72 -6.50 6.15 1.79
N ARG A 73 -7.01 5.11 1.16
CA ARG A 73 -8.12 4.37 1.72
C ARG A 73 -7.74 3.73 3.05
N LEU A 74 -6.59 3.09 3.10
CA LEU A 74 -6.13 2.43 4.30
C LEU A 74 -5.77 3.42 5.40
N GLN A 75 -5.26 4.59 5.04
CA GLN A 75 -4.96 5.64 6.02
C GLN A 75 -6.18 6.10 6.79
N ARG A 76 -7.35 6.00 6.18
CA ARG A 76 -8.60 6.36 6.85
C ARG A 76 -9.07 5.27 7.83
N LEU A 77 -8.61 4.04 7.60
CA LEU A 77 -9.07 2.90 8.38
C LEU A 77 -8.09 2.46 9.44
N TYR A 78 -6.80 2.70 9.24
CA TYR A 78 -5.75 2.15 10.09
C TYR A 78 -4.68 3.17 10.42
N ASP A 79 -4.16 3.04 11.64
CA ASP A 79 -2.94 3.72 12.05
C ASP A 79 -1.80 2.70 12.06
N VAL A 80 -0.57 3.18 11.91
CA VAL A 80 0.59 2.31 11.97
C VAL A 80 1.02 2.13 13.42
N ALA A 81 1.35 0.92 13.75
CA ALA A 81 1.83 0.59 15.10
C ALA A 81 3.30 0.92 15.26
#